data_c6e166327e02112ae1907cc1b84810ff
#
_entry.id   c6e166327e02112ae1907cc1b84810ff
#
_cell.length_a   1.000
_cell.length_b   1.000
_cell.length_c   1.000
_cell.angle_alpha   90.00
_cell.angle_beta   90.00
_cell.angle_gamma   90.00
#
_symmetry.space_group_name_H-M   'P 1'
#
loop_
_entity.id
_entity.type
_entity.pdbx_description
1 polymer ?
#
loop_
_entity_poly.entity_id
_entity_poly.type
_entity_poly.pdbx_seq_one_letter_code
_entity_poly.pdbx_strand_id
1 'polypeptide(L)'
;MWGFVDCTRYYLSLGLPKVVLHDASLVVGAHEKVGLLIPPGEGKSTIIRMLAGVEPPDSGIVLRDDGGWPLGYAGALQPTLTGDENVRNVALMVGLDPDEFSMWCADFSELGEAYFEPLRLYSGSMRGRLAFAASLGIPASTYLADDRLAVGDERFRQKCEVTLAERLQSAGLIFVASNPRLTKEACERHGVVSRGKIIECGSHEEAEELFTQNFRDNAGEEIADEELASFDLA
;
A
#
# COMPACT_ATOMS: atom_id res chain seq x y z
N MET A 1 -13.05 5.45 10.20
CA MET A 1 -13.49 5.71 8.81
C MET A 1 -12.31 6.11 7.97
N TRP A 2 -12.18 5.54 6.75
CA TRP A 2 -11.06 5.76 5.85
C TRP A 2 -11.54 6.21 4.48
N GLY A 3 -10.69 6.88 3.69
CA GLY A 3 -10.97 7.18 2.30
C GLY A 3 -10.70 8.62 1.89
N PHE A 4 -11.48 9.10 0.93
CA PHE A 4 -11.32 10.39 0.30
C PHE A 4 -12.68 11.08 0.17
N VAL A 5 -12.72 12.39 0.32
CA VAL A 5 -13.88 13.24 0.04
C VAL A 5 -13.43 14.39 -0.85
N ASP A 6 -13.89 14.38 -2.11
CA ASP A 6 -13.59 15.37 -3.15
C ASP A 6 -12.07 15.64 -3.28
N CYS A 7 -11.27 14.59 -3.12
CA CYS A 7 -9.82 14.71 -3.12
C CYS A 7 -9.25 14.88 -4.53
N THR A 8 -8.35 15.86 -4.65
CA THR A 8 -7.53 16.08 -5.84
C THR A 8 -6.06 15.98 -5.46
N ARG A 9 -5.29 15.26 -6.27
CA ARG A 9 -3.83 15.18 -6.15
C ARG A 9 -3.20 15.06 -7.52
N TYR A 10 -2.21 15.93 -7.80
CA TYR A 10 -1.43 15.89 -9.04
C TYR A 10 0.05 16.19 -8.75
N TYR A 11 0.89 15.79 -9.69
CA TYR A 11 2.31 16.14 -9.74
C TYR A 11 2.64 16.87 -11.03
N LEU A 12 3.68 17.68 -11.02
CA LEU A 12 4.27 18.21 -12.24
C LEU A 12 5.36 17.24 -12.72
N SER A 13 5.16 16.65 -13.89
CA SER A 13 6.16 15.82 -14.57
C SER A 13 6.52 16.49 -15.88
N LEU A 14 7.78 16.86 -16.07
CA LEU A 14 8.26 17.59 -17.24
C LEU A 14 7.45 18.86 -17.57
N GLY A 15 6.89 19.52 -16.53
CA GLY A 15 6.03 20.71 -16.70
C GLY A 15 4.57 20.43 -17.00
N LEU A 16 4.16 19.18 -17.17
CA LEU A 16 2.77 18.76 -17.39
C LEU A 16 2.18 18.21 -16.09
N PRO A 17 0.89 18.48 -15.79
CA PRO A 17 0.23 17.91 -14.64
C PRO A 17 -0.07 16.43 -14.86
N LYS A 18 0.48 15.57 -13.99
CA LYS A 18 0.10 14.15 -13.87
C LYS A 18 -0.92 14.03 -12.74
N VAL A 19 -2.16 13.77 -13.10
CA VAL A 19 -3.28 13.64 -12.16
C VAL A 19 -3.26 12.25 -11.54
N VAL A 20 -3.29 12.18 -10.21
CA VAL A 20 -3.45 10.94 -9.43
C VAL A 20 -4.91 10.76 -9.01
N LEU A 21 -5.49 11.81 -8.41
CA LEU A 21 -6.91 11.90 -8.08
C LEU A 21 -7.44 13.26 -8.52
N HIS A 22 -8.71 13.32 -8.93
CA HIS A 22 -9.41 14.54 -9.31
C HIS A 22 -10.86 14.48 -8.84
N ASP A 23 -11.21 15.28 -7.83
CA ASP A 23 -12.50 15.26 -7.13
C ASP A 23 -12.97 13.81 -6.87
N ALA A 24 -12.07 13.02 -6.32
CA ALA A 24 -12.32 11.60 -6.06
C ALA A 24 -12.84 11.40 -4.65
N SER A 25 -13.89 10.60 -4.52
CA SER A 25 -14.49 10.25 -3.24
C SER A 25 -14.60 8.75 -3.10
N LEU A 26 -14.29 8.25 -1.90
CA LEU A 26 -14.47 6.88 -1.47
C LEU A 26 -14.56 6.88 0.06
N VAL A 27 -15.56 6.22 0.61
CA VAL A 27 -15.69 6.04 2.06
C VAL A 27 -15.63 4.56 2.40
N VAL A 28 -14.70 4.21 3.29
CA VAL A 28 -14.46 2.86 3.79
C VAL A 28 -14.76 2.84 5.28
N GLY A 29 -15.68 1.97 5.69
CA GLY A 29 -16.06 1.76 7.07
C GLY A 29 -15.01 0.99 7.87
N ALA A 30 -15.20 0.91 9.18
CA ALA A 30 -14.42 0.03 10.03
C ALA A 30 -14.62 -1.43 9.62
N HIS A 31 -13.55 -2.20 9.59
CA HIS A 31 -13.53 -3.63 9.23
C HIS A 31 -13.88 -3.97 7.77
N GLU A 32 -14.19 -3.00 6.91
CA GLU A 32 -14.37 -3.26 5.49
C GLU A 32 -13.05 -3.61 4.81
N LYS A 33 -13.12 -4.48 3.81
CA LYS A 33 -11.99 -4.90 2.97
C LYS A 33 -12.23 -4.43 1.55
N VAL A 34 -11.53 -3.38 1.16
CA VAL A 34 -11.71 -2.70 -0.13
C VAL A 34 -10.47 -2.86 -0.99
N GLY A 35 -10.65 -3.39 -2.20
CA GLY A 35 -9.64 -3.48 -3.24
C GLY A 35 -9.76 -2.32 -4.23
N LEU A 36 -8.69 -1.55 -4.41
CA LEU A 36 -8.61 -0.52 -5.43
C LEU A 36 -7.62 -0.92 -6.51
N LEU A 37 -8.11 -1.11 -7.72
CA LEU A 37 -7.29 -1.43 -8.88
C LEU A 37 -6.79 -0.15 -9.54
N ILE A 38 -5.48 -0.04 -9.66
CA ILE A 38 -4.82 1.13 -10.22
C ILE A 38 -3.74 0.66 -11.19
N PRO A 39 -3.74 1.11 -12.46
CA PRO A 39 -2.69 0.77 -13.40
C PRO A 39 -1.28 1.13 -12.90
N PRO A 40 -0.24 0.41 -13.34
CA PRO A 40 1.14 0.79 -13.04
C PRO A 40 1.43 2.22 -13.46
N GLY A 41 2.12 2.98 -12.60
CA GLY A 41 2.43 4.37 -12.89
C GLY A 41 1.34 5.40 -12.52
N GLU A 42 0.09 5.00 -12.31
CA GLU A 42 -1.06 5.89 -12.05
C GLU A 42 -1.21 6.36 -10.58
N GLY A 43 -0.15 6.23 -9.76
CA GLY A 43 -0.11 6.86 -8.44
C GLY A 43 -0.50 5.97 -7.26
N LYS A 44 -0.43 4.62 -7.36
CA LYS A 44 -0.70 3.70 -6.24
C LYS A 44 -0.03 4.12 -4.93
N SER A 45 1.28 4.27 -4.95
CA SER A 45 2.05 4.61 -3.74
C SER A 45 1.69 6.00 -3.20
N THR A 46 1.23 6.92 -4.06
CA THR A 46 0.71 8.22 -3.63
C THR A 46 -0.59 8.06 -2.85
N ILE A 47 -1.52 7.25 -3.35
CA ILE A 47 -2.79 6.95 -2.67
C ILE A 47 -2.54 6.34 -1.29
N ILE A 48 -1.63 5.36 -1.20
CA ILE A 48 -1.23 4.77 0.09
C ILE A 48 -0.60 5.81 1.01
N ARG A 49 0.31 6.68 0.50
CA ARG A 49 0.91 7.73 1.33
C ARG A 49 -0.10 8.77 1.80
N MET A 50 -1.10 9.10 0.98
CA MET A 50 -2.20 9.98 1.38
C MET A 50 -3.03 9.34 2.49
N LEU A 51 -3.44 8.08 2.35
CA LEU A 51 -4.16 7.33 3.38
C LEU A 51 -3.33 7.19 4.66
N ALA A 52 -2.03 6.91 4.54
CA ALA A 52 -1.12 6.84 5.70
C ALA A 52 -0.82 8.23 6.33
N GLY A 53 -1.31 9.33 5.74
CA GLY A 53 -1.08 10.69 6.22
C GLY A 53 0.33 11.21 6.01
N VAL A 54 1.14 10.56 5.21
CA VAL A 54 2.49 10.99 4.85
C VAL A 54 2.46 12.10 3.81
N GLU A 55 1.42 12.11 2.98
CA GLU A 55 1.27 13.05 1.88
C GLU A 55 -0.13 13.69 1.90
N PRO A 56 -0.24 15.04 1.92
CA PRO A 56 -1.53 15.71 1.88
C PRO A 56 -2.11 15.73 0.45
N PRO A 57 -3.43 15.82 0.28
CA PRO A 57 -4.04 16.17 -1.01
C PRO A 57 -3.77 17.63 -1.37
N ASP A 58 -3.93 18.00 -2.65
CA ASP A 58 -3.92 19.39 -3.08
C ASP A 58 -5.26 20.08 -2.76
N SER A 59 -6.37 19.31 -2.76
CA SER A 59 -7.68 19.75 -2.26
C SER A 59 -8.51 18.55 -1.79
N GLY A 60 -9.60 18.81 -1.05
CA GLY A 60 -10.46 17.80 -0.47
C GLY A 60 -9.95 17.28 0.89
N ILE A 61 -10.52 16.20 1.37
CA ILE A 61 -10.26 15.64 2.70
C ILE A 61 -9.90 14.16 2.59
N VAL A 62 -8.78 13.78 3.20
CA VAL A 62 -8.46 12.37 3.43
C VAL A 62 -9.04 11.95 4.77
N LEU A 63 -9.98 11.01 4.73
CA LEU A 63 -10.54 10.39 5.93
C LEU A 63 -9.56 9.31 6.42
N ARG A 64 -9.21 9.37 7.69
CA ARG A 64 -8.36 8.38 8.35
C ARG A 64 -8.61 8.40 9.86
N ASP A 65 -8.48 7.25 10.49
CA ASP A 65 -8.41 7.15 11.96
C ASP A 65 -6.95 6.91 12.40
N ASP A 66 -6.72 6.95 13.70
CA ASP A 66 -5.37 6.82 14.28
C ASP A 66 -4.87 5.36 14.30
N GLY A 67 -5.71 4.40 13.92
CA GLY A 67 -5.40 2.96 14.00
C GLY A 67 -4.95 2.32 12.69
N GLY A 68 -4.64 3.09 11.64
CA GLY A 68 -4.22 2.55 10.35
C GLY A 68 -2.72 2.31 10.26
N TRP A 69 -2.35 1.20 9.60
CA TRP A 69 -0.94 0.88 9.40
C TRP A 69 -0.63 0.32 8.01
N PRO A 70 0.38 0.86 7.31
CA PRO A 70 0.79 0.34 6.01
C PRO A 70 1.62 -0.94 6.16
N LEU A 71 1.21 -2.01 5.45
CA LEU A 71 1.91 -3.30 5.43
C LEU A 71 3.27 -3.18 4.76
N GLY A 72 4.29 -3.73 5.42
CA GLY A 72 5.64 -3.76 4.88
C GLY A 72 6.31 -2.38 4.74
N TYR A 73 5.81 -1.38 5.44
CA TYR A 73 6.36 -0.03 5.38
C TYR A 73 7.74 0.06 6.05
N ALA A 74 8.78 0.14 5.22
CA ALA A 74 10.16 0.27 5.68
C ALA A 74 10.61 1.72 5.90
N GLY A 75 9.78 2.72 5.59
CA GLY A 75 10.15 4.14 5.66
C GLY A 75 10.40 4.68 7.07
N ALA A 76 9.90 4.01 8.10
CA ALA A 76 10.18 4.34 9.49
C ALA A 76 11.50 3.71 10.00
N LEU A 77 12.11 2.79 9.24
CA LEU A 77 13.28 2.04 9.66
C LEU A 77 14.57 2.80 9.30
N GLN A 78 15.45 2.96 10.29
CA GLN A 78 16.73 3.68 10.18
C GLN A 78 17.85 2.73 9.76
N PRO A 79 18.56 2.97 8.64
CA PRO A 79 19.61 2.08 8.14
C PRO A 79 20.79 1.87 9.07
N THR A 80 21.07 2.82 9.94
CA THR A 80 22.18 2.79 10.90
C THR A 80 21.90 2.02 12.18
N LEU A 81 20.63 1.81 12.50
CA LEU A 81 20.19 1.05 13.66
C LEU A 81 20.04 -0.43 13.32
N THR A 82 20.14 -1.28 14.33
CA THR A 82 19.87 -2.72 14.22
C THR A 82 18.39 -3.01 13.99
N GLY A 83 18.04 -4.25 13.65
CA GLY A 83 16.64 -4.68 13.57
C GLY A 83 15.93 -4.49 14.91
N ASP A 84 16.55 -4.92 16.00
CA ASP A 84 16.04 -4.75 17.37
C ASP A 84 15.76 -3.28 17.72
N GLU A 85 16.75 -2.40 17.54
CA GLU A 85 16.60 -0.97 17.82
C GLU A 85 15.49 -0.32 16.99
N ASN A 86 15.37 -0.70 15.73
CA ASN A 86 14.33 -0.19 14.84
C ASN A 86 12.93 -0.57 15.32
N VAL A 87 12.69 -1.85 15.62
CA VAL A 87 11.34 -2.28 16.03
C VAL A 87 10.98 -1.76 17.41
N ARG A 88 11.94 -1.61 18.33
CA ARG A 88 11.73 -0.94 19.62
C ARG A 88 11.29 0.51 19.45
N ASN A 89 11.92 1.23 18.53
CA ASN A 89 11.50 2.60 18.20
C ASN A 89 10.09 2.64 17.62
N VAL A 90 9.75 1.70 16.75
CA VAL A 90 8.38 1.58 16.22
C VAL A 90 7.39 1.29 17.36
N ALA A 91 7.70 0.37 18.26
CA ALA A 91 6.85 0.06 19.42
C ALA A 91 6.55 1.30 20.26
N LEU A 92 7.58 2.09 20.58
CA LEU A 92 7.44 3.34 21.33
C LEU A 92 6.54 4.36 20.60
N MET A 93 6.67 4.46 19.27
CA MET A 93 5.85 5.38 18.47
C MET A 93 4.36 5.02 18.48
N VAL A 94 4.04 3.72 18.55
CA VAL A 94 2.65 3.22 18.51
C VAL A 94 2.11 2.84 19.90
N GLY A 95 2.89 3.06 20.97
CA GLY A 95 2.46 2.82 22.34
C GLY A 95 2.44 1.35 22.77
N LEU A 96 3.23 0.49 22.12
CA LEU A 96 3.41 -0.92 22.47
C LEU A 96 4.61 -1.09 23.43
N ASP A 97 4.63 -2.21 24.16
CA ASP A 97 5.81 -2.60 24.94
C ASP A 97 6.98 -2.96 24.03
N PRO A 98 8.15 -2.26 24.14
CA PRO A 98 9.26 -2.48 23.22
C PRO A 98 9.91 -3.86 23.33
N ASP A 99 9.92 -4.48 24.53
CA ASP A 99 10.53 -5.78 24.76
C ASP A 99 9.67 -6.89 24.16
N GLU A 100 8.37 -6.87 24.45
CA GLU A 100 7.41 -7.84 23.91
C GLU A 100 7.34 -7.73 22.36
N PHE A 101 7.27 -6.51 21.84
CA PHE A 101 7.20 -6.27 20.41
C PHE A 101 8.47 -6.70 19.68
N SER A 102 9.67 -6.43 20.28
CA SER A 102 10.93 -6.87 19.71
C SER A 102 11.06 -8.40 19.69
N MET A 103 10.68 -9.08 20.79
CA MET A 103 10.68 -10.55 20.84
C MET A 103 9.77 -11.14 19.75
N TRP A 104 8.57 -10.59 19.57
CA TRP A 104 7.65 -11.02 18.53
C TRP A 104 8.24 -10.80 17.12
N CYS A 105 8.81 -9.63 16.85
CA CYS A 105 9.43 -9.31 15.55
C CYS A 105 10.65 -10.19 15.26
N ALA A 106 11.49 -10.49 16.27
CA ALA A 106 12.65 -11.36 16.10
C ALA A 106 12.24 -12.78 15.71
N ASP A 107 11.25 -13.35 16.40
CA ASP A 107 10.71 -14.67 16.09
C ASP A 107 10.01 -14.70 14.73
N PHE A 108 9.15 -13.70 14.47
CA PHE A 108 8.38 -13.64 13.24
C PHE A 108 9.24 -13.47 12.01
N SER A 109 10.23 -12.55 12.04
CA SER A 109 11.06 -12.22 10.86
C SER A 109 12.03 -13.32 10.45
N GLU A 110 12.35 -14.25 11.35
CA GLU A 110 13.29 -15.37 11.14
C GLU A 110 14.67 -14.89 10.65
N LEU A 111 15.14 -13.75 11.15
CA LEU A 111 16.42 -13.16 10.75
C LEU A 111 17.62 -13.72 11.56
N GLY A 112 17.35 -14.41 12.67
CA GLY A 112 18.40 -14.96 13.54
C GLY A 112 19.35 -13.88 14.04
N GLU A 113 20.64 -14.17 14.03
CA GLU A 113 21.70 -13.24 14.46
C GLU A 113 21.69 -11.89 13.71
N ALA A 114 21.28 -11.91 12.44
CA ALA A 114 21.21 -10.69 11.65
C ALA A 114 20.19 -9.67 12.18
N TYR A 115 19.22 -10.09 13.02
CA TYR A 115 18.30 -9.19 13.68
C TYR A 115 19.01 -8.12 14.53
N PHE A 116 20.17 -8.43 15.07
CA PHE A 116 21.00 -7.54 15.89
C PHE A 116 22.08 -6.77 15.09
N GLU A 117 22.11 -6.93 13.77
CA GLU A 117 22.98 -6.20 12.89
C GLU A 117 22.31 -4.93 12.33
N PRO A 118 23.09 -3.88 11.97
CA PRO A 118 22.53 -2.68 11.35
C PRO A 118 21.81 -2.96 10.02
N LEU A 119 20.66 -2.31 9.79
CA LEU A 119 19.84 -2.53 8.59
C LEU A 119 20.55 -2.25 7.28
N ARG A 120 21.59 -1.41 7.26
CA ARG A 120 22.41 -1.20 6.05
C ARG A 120 23.07 -2.47 5.54
N LEU A 121 23.27 -3.47 6.40
CA LEU A 121 23.85 -4.77 6.05
C LEU A 121 22.79 -5.77 5.56
N TYR A 122 21.50 -5.46 5.70
CA TYR A 122 20.44 -6.34 5.29
C TYR A 122 20.28 -6.39 3.77
N SER A 123 20.04 -7.57 3.23
CA SER A 123 19.50 -7.72 1.88
C SER A 123 18.11 -7.11 1.74
N GLY A 124 17.63 -6.91 0.51
CA GLY A 124 16.27 -6.46 0.26
C GLY A 124 15.21 -7.39 0.87
N SER A 125 15.44 -8.71 0.80
CA SER A 125 14.56 -9.71 1.40
C SER A 125 14.54 -9.61 2.94
N MET A 126 15.68 -9.45 3.59
CA MET A 126 15.76 -9.30 5.05
C MET A 126 15.04 -8.03 5.53
N ARG A 127 15.21 -6.91 4.83
CA ARG A 127 14.47 -5.68 5.13
C ARG A 127 12.97 -5.85 4.97
N GLY A 128 12.55 -6.55 3.91
CA GLY A 128 11.14 -6.89 3.70
C GLY A 128 10.56 -7.74 4.83
N ARG A 129 11.27 -8.79 5.25
CA ARG A 129 10.85 -9.65 6.37
C ARG A 129 10.68 -8.85 7.67
N LEU A 130 11.64 -7.98 8.01
CA LEU A 130 11.54 -7.13 9.20
C LEU A 130 10.38 -6.14 9.12
N ALA A 131 10.21 -5.48 7.97
CA ALA A 131 9.12 -4.52 7.76
C ALA A 131 7.73 -5.18 7.86
N PHE A 132 7.57 -6.39 7.31
CA PHE A 132 6.33 -7.15 7.45
C PHE A 132 6.11 -7.65 8.88
N ALA A 133 7.16 -8.13 9.55
CA ALA A 133 7.09 -8.49 10.96
C ALA A 133 6.59 -7.28 11.78
N ALA A 134 7.25 -6.14 11.70
CA ALA A 134 6.83 -4.95 12.42
C ALA A 134 5.38 -4.55 12.09
N SER A 135 4.99 -4.58 10.81
CA SER A 135 3.63 -4.19 10.40
C SER A 135 2.55 -5.13 10.93
N LEU A 136 2.77 -6.44 10.87
CA LEU A 136 1.81 -7.45 11.34
C LEU A 136 1.78 -7.57 12.87
N GLY A 137 2.85 -7.18 13.55
CA GLY A 137 2.90 -7.10 15.00
C GLY A 137 2.08 -5.96 15.60
N ILE A 138 1.81 -4.90 14.82
CA ILE A 138 0.99 -3.78 15.25
C ILE A 138 -0.49 -4.15 15.13
N PRO A 139 -1.29 -4.03 16.21
CA PRO A 139 -2.74 -4.27 16.16
C PRO A 139 -3.46 -3.09 15.50
N ALA A 140 -3.43 -3.02 14.18
CA ALA A 140 -4.08 -1.96 13.42
C ALA A 140 -5.59 -2.15 13.32
N SER A 141 -6.36 -1.05 13.30
CA SER A 141 -7.79 -1.08 12.98
C SER A 141 -8.04 -1.28 11.48
N THR A 142 -7.08 -0.85 10.66
CA THR A 142 -7.11 -0.98 9.19
C THR A 142 -5.69 -1.10 8.66
N TYR A 143 -5.44 -2.14 7.86
CA TYR A 143 -4.17 -2.30 7.16
C TYR A 143 -4.26 -1.66 5.77
N LEU A 144 -3.16 -0.99 5.36
CA LEU A 144 -3.01 -0.41 4.03
C LEU A 144 -1.98 -1.23 3.26
N ALA A 145 -2.34 -1.78 2.11
CA ALA A 145 -1.46 -2.64 1.33
C ALA A 145 -1.22 -2.09 -0.08
N ASP A 146 0.03 -2.14 -0.57
CA ASP A 146 0.47 -1.74 -1.91
C ASP A 146 1.04 -2.97 -2.64
N ASP A 147 0.28 -3.52 -3.58
CA ASP A 147 0.61 -4.71 -4.42
C ASP A 147 1.00 -5.99 -3.65
N ARG A 148 1.16 -5.97 -2.33
CA ARG A 148 1.67 -7.11 -1.57
C ARG A 148 0.98 -7.28 -0.23
N LEU A 149 0.53 -8.50 0.02
CA LEU A 149 0.05 -8.93 1.32
C LEU A 149 1.08 -9.80 2.06
N ALA A 150 2.16 -10.20 1.38
CA ALA A 150 3.22 -11.04 1.93
C ALA A 150 4.54 -10.82 1.18
N VAL A 151 5.66 -11.23 1.78
CA VAL A 151 7.02 -11.14 1.22
C VAL A 151 7.83 -12.39 1.52
N GLY A 152 9.03 -12.48 0.96
CA GLY A 152 9.99 -13.56 1.22
C GLY A 152 9.77 -14.80 0.36
N ASP A 153 10.33 -15.92 0.81
CA ASP A 153 10.11 -17.24 0.20
C ASP A 153 8.72 -17.78 0.51
N GLU A 154 8.36 -18.91 -0.09
CA GLU A 154 7.03 -19.51 0.02
C GLU A 154 6.59 -19.75 1.47
N ARG A 155 7.50 -20.27 2.31
CA ARG A 155 7.20 -20.55 3.72
C ARG A 155 6.92 -19.24 4.49
N PHE A 156 7.72 -18.23 4.29
CA PHE A 156 7.55 -16.94 4.97
C PHE A 156 6.32 -16.18 4.45
N ARG A 157 6.01 -16.27 3.14
CA ARG A 157 4.77 -15.74 2.56
C ARG A 157 3.55 -16.35 3.21
N GLN A 158 3.49 -17.68 3.29
CA GLN A 158 2.39 -18.37 3.96
C GLN A 158 2.24 -17.94 5.42
N LYS A 159 3.35 -17.76 6.15
CA LYS A 159 3.33 -17.22 7.52
C LYS A 159 2.71 -15.83 7.58
N CYS A 160 3.09 -14.93 6.66
CA CYS A 160 2.50 -13.59 6.55
C CYS A 160 1.00 -13.64 6.25
N GLU A 161 0.59 -14.46 5.28
CA GLU A 161 -0.81 -14.59 4.84
C GLU A 161 -1.70 -15.11 5.97
N VAL A 162 -1.28 -16.17 6.68
CA VAL A 162 -2.00 -16.72 7.84
C VAL A 162 -2.15 -15.64 8.93
N THR A 163 -1.05 -14.97 9.29
CA THR A 163 -1.09 -13.94 10.33
C THR A 163 -1.94 -12.74 9.91
N LEU A 164 -1.86 -12.30 8.66
CA LEU A 164 -2.71 -11.24 8.16
C LEU A 164 -4.19 -11.64 8.18
N ALA A 165 -4.52 -12.87 7.77
CA ALA A 165 -5.89 -13.37 7.81
C ALA A 165 -6.46 -13.39 9.25
N GLU A 166 -5.65 -13.73 10.25
CA GLU A 166 -6.03 -13.63 11.66
C GLU A 166 -6.30 -12.16 12.07
N ARG A 167 -5.42 -11.24 11.69
CA ARG A 167 -5.60 -9.80 11.95
C ARG A 167 -6.87 -9.24 11.30
N LEU A 168 -7.14 -9.64 10.08
CA LEU A 168 -8.32 -9.21 9.30
C LEU A 168 -9.66 -9.77 9.81
N GLN A 169 -9.67 -10.61 10.83
CA GLN A 169 -10.91 -10.98 11.53
C GLN A 169 -11.50 -9.81 12.32
N SER A 170 -10.66 -8.88 12.77
CA SER A 170 -11.05 -7.70 13.55
C SER A 170 -10.59 -6.38 12.98
N ALA A 171 -9.90 -6.38 11.85
CA ALA A 171 -9.39 -5.19 11.19
C ALA A 171 -9.91 -5.05 9.75
N GLY A 172 -9.93 -3.82 9.23
CA GLY A 172 -10.18 -3.53 7.83
C GLY A 172 -8.94 -3.68 6.96
N LEU A 173 -9.15 -3.64 5.65
CA LEU A 173 -8.08 -3.65 4.65
C LEU A 173 -8.40 -2.66 3.52
N ILE A 174 -7.46 -1.80 3.19
CA ILE A 174 -7.47 -1.07 1.93
C ILE A 174 -6.30 -1.58 1.11
N PHE A 175 -6.61 -2.32 0.06
CA PHE A 175 -5.62 -2.96 -0.79
C PHE A 175 -5.57 -2.29 -2.15
N VAL A 176 -4.52 -1.55 -2.41
CA VAL A 176 -4.25 -0.90 -3.69
C VAL A 176 -3.36 -1.82 -4.52
N ALA A 177 -3.85 -2.26 -5.68
CA ALA A 177 -3.16 -3.26 -6.48
C ALA A 177 -3.16 -2.92 -7.97
N SER A 178 -2.12 -3.37 -8.67
CA SER A 178 -2.00 -3.28 -10.13
C SER A 178 -2.38 -4.59 -10.85
N ASN A 179 -2.76 -5.61 -10.10
CA ASN A 179 -3.21 -6.90 -10.64
C ASN A 179 -4.55 -7.29 -10.00
N PRO A 180 -5.64 -7.43 -10.76
CA PRO A 180 -6.96 -7.77 -10.24
C PRO A 180 -6.99 -9.05 -9.41
N ARG A 181 -6.17 -10.05 -9.76
CA ARG A 181 -6.13 -11.33 -9.03
C ARG A 181 -5.75 -11.18 -7.57
N LEU A 182 -4.99 -10.14 -7.22
CA LEU A 182 -4.54 -9.91 -5.84
C LEU A 182 -5.68 -9.49 -4.91
N THR A 183 -6.68 -8.78 -5.41
CA THR A 183 -7.79 -8.26 -4.60
C THR A 183 -8.97 -9.22 -4.50
N LYS A 184 -9.05 -10.22 -5.40
CA LYS A 184 -10.22 -11.10 -5.53
C LYS A 184 -10.59 -11.84 -4.24
N GLU A 185 -9.60 -12.42 -3.57
CA GLU A 185 -9.83 -13.23 -2.37
C GLU A 185 -9.73 -12.42 -1.07
N ALA A 186 -9.01 -11.29 -1.12
CA ALA A 186 -8.72 -10.49 0.06
C ALA A 186 -9.76 -9.39 0.34
N CYS A 187 -10.57 -9.01 -0.65
CA CYS A 187 -11.46 -7.86 -0.57
C CYS A 187 -12.91 -8.22 -0.89
N GLU A 188 -13.82 -7.51 -0.24
CA GLU A 188 -15.29 -7.68 -0.37
C GLU A 188 -15.91 -6.59 -1.25
N ARG A 189 -15.31 -5.39 -1.26
CA ARG A 189 -15.67 -4.26 -2.13
C ARG A 189 -14.53 -3.99 -3.09
N HIS A 190 -14.88 -3.58 -4.31
CA HIS A 190 -13.92 -3.36 -5.38
C HIS A 190 -14.15 -2.00 -6.04
N GLY A 191 -13.08 -1.36 -6.43
CA GLY A 191 -13.10 -0.14 -7.21
C GLY A 191 -11.91 -0.04 -8.14
N VAL A 192 -12.00 0.85 -9.09
CA VAL A 192 -10.94 1.15 -10.08
C VAL A 192 -10.64 2.63 -10.04
N VAL A 193 -9.37 2.99 -10.02
CA VAL A 193 -8.96 4.37 -10.28
C VAL A 193 -8.75 4.53 -11.78
N SER A 194 -9.52 5.42 -12.36
CA SER A 194 -9.49 5.73 -13.79
C SER A 194 -9.51 7.22 -14.00
N ARG A 195 -8.52 7.77 -14.73
CA ARG A 195 -8.42 9.19 -15.03
C ARG A 195 -8.63 10.11 -13.81
N GLY A 196 -8.05 9.70 -12.69
CA GLY A 196 -8.15 10.42 -11.41
C GLY A 196 -9.47 10.24 -10.64
N LYS A 197 -10.44 9.49 -11.14
CA LYS A 197 -11.69 9.18 -10.43
C LYS A 197 -11.61 7.79 -9.79
N ILE A 198 -12.26 7.62 -8.65
CA ILE A 198 -12.50 6.31 -8.05
C ILE A 198 -13.89 5.86 -8.46
N ILE A 199 -13.97 4.74 -9.15
CA ILE A 199 -15.23 4.13 -9.62
C ILE A 199 -15.44 2.87 -8.80
N GLU A 200 -16.47 2.86 -7.96
CA GLU A 200 -16.86 1.66 -7.22
C GLU A 200 -17.61 0.70 -8.14
N CYS A 201 -17.28 -0.58 -8.06
CA CYS A 201 -17.83 -1.64 -8.89
C CYS A 201 -18.71 -2.58 -8.02
N GLY A 202 -19.76 -3.11 -8.61
CA GLY A 202 -20.70 -4.01 -7.93
C GLY A 202 -20.13 -5.41 -7.69
N SER A 203 -19.10 -5.79 -8.44
CA SER A 203 -18.41 -7.07 -8.29
C SER A 203 -16.92 -6.96 -8.65
N HIS A 204 -16.14 -8.00 -8.29
CA HIS A 204 -14.74 -8.10 -8.69
C HIS A 204 -14.59 -8.21 -10.22
N GLU A 205 -15.47 -8.95 -10.86
CA GLU A 205 -15.48 -9.16 -12.32
C GLU A 205 -15.67 -7.83 -13.05
N GLU A 206 -16.61 -7.00 -12.61
CA GLU A 206 -16.82 -5.65 -13.16
C GLU A 206 -15.57 -4.78 -12.99
N ALA A 207 -14.92 -4.84 -11.82
CA ALA A 207 -13.69 -4.10 -11.57
C ALA A 207 -12.54 -4.58 -12.47
N GLU A 208 -12.40 -5.88 -12.71
CA GLU A 208 -11.39 -6.46 -13.60
C GLU A 208 -11.64 -6.07 -15.06
N GLU A 209 -12.89 -6.08 -15.54
CA GLU A 209 -13.25 -5.65 -16.87
C GLU A 209 -12.92 -4.15 -17.09
N LEU A 210 -13.38 -3.29 -16.17
CA LEU A 210 -13.13 -1.85 -16.23
C LEU A 210 -11.62 -1.53 -16.16
N PHE A 211 -10.89 -2.21 -15.27
CA PHE A 211 -9.43 -2.06 -15.17
C PHE A 211 -8.73 -2.45 -16.47
N THR A 212 -9.13 -3.57 -17.08
CA THR A 212 -8.53 -4.06 -18.34
C THR A 212 -8.81 -3.12 -19.50
N GLN A 213 -10.01 -2.54 -19.56
CA GLN A 213 -10.39 -1.57 -20.57
C GLN A 213 -9.54 -0.29 -20.42
N ASN A 214 -9.45 0.27 -19.22
CA ASN A 214 -8.64 1.46 -18.94
C ASN A 214 -7.16 1.25 -19.25
N PHE A 215 -6.63 0.05 -18.96
CA PHE A 215 -5.24 -0.28 -19.27
C PHE A 215 -4.95 -0.28 -20.76
N ARG A 216 -5.90 -0.74 -21.60
CA ARG A 216 -5.78 -0.72 -23.07
C ARG A 216 -5.88 0.69 -23.63
N ASP A 217 -6.78 1.50 -23.09
CA ASP A 217 -6.98 2.88 -23.52
C ASP A 217 -5.72 3.72 -23.23
N ASN A 218 -5.14 3.60 -22.02
CA ASN A 218 -3.91 4.29 -21.64
C ASN A 218 -2.70 3.85 -22.46
N ALA A 219 -2.56 2.55 -22.76
CA ALA A 219 -1.49 2.04 -23.61
C ALA A 219 -1.63 2.54 -25.08
N GLY A 220 -2.85 2.76 -25.54
CA GLY A 220 -3.11 3.36 -26.86
C GLY A 220 -2.79 4.86 -26.90
N GLU A 221 -3.04 5.60 -25.80
CA GLU A 221 -2.70 7.01 -25.69
C GLU A 221 -1.17 7.24 -25.61
N GLU A 222 -0.42 6.41 -24.86
CA GLU A 222 1.06 6.47 -24.79
C GLU A 222 1.71 6.23 -26.16
N ILE A 223 1.20 5.28 -26.96
CA ILE A 223 1.71 5.03 -28.32
C ILE A 223 1.42 6.21 -29.23
N ALA A 224 0.24 6.84 -29.13
CA ALA A 224 -0.13 8.01 -29.93
C ALA A 224 0.73 9.24 -29.56
N ASP A 225 1.05 9.44 -28.29
CA ASP A 225 1.91 10.53 -27.82
C ASP A 225 3.38 10.32 -28.23
N GLU A 226 3.90 9.09 -28.23
CA GLU A 226 5.24 8.77 -28.76
C GLU A 226 5.32 8.98 -30.28
N GLU A 227 4.29 8.61 -31.03
CA GLU A 227 4.22 8.88 -32.48
C GLU A 227 4.16 10.38 -32.78
N LEU A 228 3.35 11.17 -32.05
CA LEU A 228 3.27 12.63 -32.19
C LEU A 228 4.59 13.33 -31.85
N ALA A 229 5.27 12.92 -30.78
CA ALA A 229 6.58 13.47 -30.41
C ALA A 229 7.68 13.17 -31.44
N SER A 230 7.53 12.10 -32.21
CA SER A 230 8.46 11.76 -33.30
C SER A 230 8.28 12.61 -34.57
N PHE A 231 7.12 13.24 -34.78
CA PHE A 231 6.83 14.12 -35.90
C PHE A 231 7.33 15.57 -35.71
N ASP A 232 7.47 16.03 -34.46
CA ASP A 232 7.95 17.40 -34.15
C ASP A 232 9.49 17.54 -34.24
N LEU A 233 10.23 16.47 -34.52
CA LEU A 233 11.70 16.45 -34.67
C LEU A 233 12.20 16.23 -36.12
N ALA A 234 11.34 16.31 -37.12
CA ALA A 234 11.64 16.27 -38.53
C ALA A 234 11.30 17.60 -39.18
#